data_46acb447741284ed04345bf9891228c8
#
_entry.id   46acb447741284ed04345bf9891228c8
#
_cell.length_a   1.000
_cell.length_b   1.000
_cell.length_c   1.000
_cell.angle_alpha   90.00
_cell.angle_beta   90.00
_cell.angle_gamma   90.00
#
_symmetry.space_group_name_H-M   'P 1'
#
loop_
_entity.id
_entity.type
_entity.pdbx_description
1 polymer ?
#
loop_
_entity_poly.entity_id
_entity_poly.type
_entity_poly.pdbx_seq_one_letter_code
_entity_poly.pdbx_strand_id
1 'polypeptide(L)'
;MKLITLGTAHGTPTLTRDSSSSILEVNGEYYLFEAGAPVNALMIRKSLPFEKLRAVFVSHSHEDHIGGLPGLIKSLARRQDEGPQTRIFLPEKQTVEAVTAFIAATHRMWNETLLSLTVVAEGVVYQDENIRVTAYRTRHFDNENKDFPSFAFAVESGEKKIVFTGDVSRHLQDFPVAAFDREAVCVMECQHYRPEIAGDVLRKLPVKRFIGVHISDKWDADPAGFKAALGEVNFPVELAADGMEFEL
;
A
#
# COMPACT_ATOMS: atom_id res chain seq x y z
N MET A 1 6.17 8.37 -13.57
CA MET A 1 5.66 7.73 -12.33
C MET A 1 5.08 6.40 -12.74
N LYS A 2 5.56 5.33 -12.14
CA LYS A 2 5.15 3.97 -12.48
C LYS A 2 4.77 3.21 -11.21
N LEU A 3 3.66 2.49 -11.23
CA LEU A 3 3.22 1.59 -10.17
C LEU A 3 3.59 0.16 -10.56
N ILE A 4 4.18 -0.59 -9.61
CA ILE A 4 4.50 -2.01 -9.74
C ILE A 4 3.78 -2.74 -8.61
N THR A 5 2.82 -3.60 -8.93
CA THR A 5 2.16 -4.45 -7.94
C THR A 5 3.01 -5.68 -7.67
N LEU A 6 3.60 -5.78 -6.48
CA LEU A 6 4.47 -6.92 -6.12
C LEU A 6 3.65 -8.10 -5.61
N GLY A 7 2.68 -7.84 -4.72
CA GLY A 7 1.75 -8.81 -4.18
C GLY A 7 0.34 -8.22 -4.12
N THR A 8 -0.66 -9.01 -4.50
CA THR A 8 -2.05 -8.56 -4.69
C THR A 8 -3.09 -9.46 -4.04
N ALA A 9 -2.67 -10.47 -3.23
CA ALA A 9 -3.58 -11.31 -2.48
C ALA A 9 -4.28 -10.54 -1.37
N HIS A 10 -5.49 -10.98 -1.02
CA HIS A 10 -6.17 -10.63 0.23
C HIS A 10 -5.70 -11.56 1.36
N GLY A 11 -5.73 -11.10 2.61
CA GLY A 11 -5.49 -11.84 3.86
C GLY A 11 -4.51 -13.04 3.80
N THR A 12 -4.68 -13.94 2.86
CA THR A 12 -3.87 -15.15 2.70
C THR A 12 -3.29 -15.22 1.29
N PRO A 13 -1.98 -15.47 1.12
CA PRO A 13 -1.40 -15.67 -0.21
C PRO A 13 -1.97 -16.92 -0.90
N THR A 14 -1.99 -16.87 -2.23
CA THR A 14 -2.48 -17.97 -3.09
C THR A 14 -1.34 -18.54 -3.93
N LEU A 15 -1.64 -19.45 -4.86
CA LEU A 15 -0.63 -19.98 -5.79
C LEU A 15 -0.09 -18.92 -6.77
N THR A 16 -0.85 -17.86 -7.00
CA THR A 16 -0.55 -16.84 -8.03
C THR A 16 -0.43 -15.43 -7.47
N ARG A 17 -0.73 -15.23 -6.18
CA ARG A 17 -0.72 -13.92 -5.52
C ARG A 17 -0.01 -14.01 -4.17
N ASP A 18 0.97 -13.15 -3.96
CA ASP A 18 1.61 -12.91 -2.69
C ASP A 18 0.88 -11.79 -1.91
N SER A 19 1.17 -11.65 -0.60
CA SER A 19 0.52 -10.66 0.27
C SER A 19 0.76 -9.22 -0.19
N SER A 20 -0.14 -8.32 0.21
CA SER A 20 -0.24 -6.94 -0.25
C SER A 20 1.08 -6.17 -0.23
N SER A 21 1.54 -5.76 -1.40
CA SER A 21 2.70 -4.88 -1.54
C SER A 21 2.75 -4.25 -2.93
N SER A 22 3.04 -2.95 -2.99
CA SER A 22 3.12 -2.19 -4.24
C SER A 22 4.25 -1.18 -4.20
N ILE A 23 5.03 -1.06 -5.26
CA ILE A 23 6.08 -0.05 -5.43
C ILE A 23 5.58 1.06 -6.34
N LEU A 24 5.76 2.29 -5.90
CA LEU A 24 5.67 3.46 -6.73
C LEU A 24 7.08 3.94 -7.08
N GLU A 25 7.40 3.96 -8.37
CA GLU A 25 8.65 4.49 -8.90
C GLU A 25 8.44 5.94 -9.37
N VAL A 26 9.26 6.84 -8.85
CA VAL A 26 9.27 8.26 -9.26
C VAL A 26 10.72 8.72 -9.43
N ASN A 27 11.08 9.15 -10.62
CA ASN A 27 12.42 9.64 -10.96
C ASN A 27 13.57 8.66 -10.59
N GLY A 28 13.31 7.35 -10.67
CA GLY A 28 14.28 6.30 -10.35
C GLY A 28 14.43 5.99 -8.86
N GLU A 29 13.62 6.61 -8.00
CA GLU A 29 13.51 6.30 -6.56
C GLU A 29 12.22 5.50 -6.30
N TYR A 30 12.20 4.70 -5.22
CA TYR A 30 11.12 3.78 -4.91
C TYR A 30 10.44 4.13 -3.58
N TYR A 31 9.12 3.95 -3.58
CA TYR A 31 8.23 4.14 -2.43
C TYR A 31 7.33 2.92 -2.33
N LEU A 32 7.43 2.19 -1.23
CA LEU A 32 6.66 0.96 -1.00
C LEU A 32 5.37 1.27 -0.24
N PHE A 33 4.26 0.77 -0.73
CA PHE A 33 2.96 0.76 -0.07
C PHE A 33 2.59 -0.67 0.25
N GLU A 34 2.35 -0.94 1.53
CA GLU A 34 2.24 -2.24 2.18
C GLU A 34 3.53 -3.07 2.13
N ALA A 35 3.73 -3.87 3.16
CA ALA A 35 4.91 -4.72 3.31
C ALA A 35 4.55 -6.16 3.69
N GLY A 36 3.55 -6.72 3.01
CA GLY A 36 3.14 -8.12 3.15
C GLY A 36 4.25 -9.09 2.75
N ALA A 37 4.22 -10.29 3.31
CA ALA A 37 5.24 -11.30 3.00
C ALA A 37 5.03 -11.90 1.59
N PRO A 38 6.10 -12.17 0.84
CA PRO A 38 7.53 -12.02 1.13
C PRO A 38 8.15 -10.79 0.41
N VAL A 39 7.70 -9.58 0.68
CA VAL A 39 8.02 -8.35 -0.08
C VAL A 39 9.51 -8.19 -0.46
N ASN A 40 10.44 -8.51 0.46
CA ASN A 40 11.87 -8.42 0.16
C ASN A 40 12.32 -9.39 -0.94
N ALA A 41 11.75 -10.60 -0.98
CA ALA A 41 12.03 -11.56 -2.05
C ALA A 41 11.41 -11.10 -3.38
N LEU A 42 10.22 -10.50 -3.35
CA LEU A 42 9.55 -9.94 -4.53
C LEU A 42 10.35 -8.79 -5.12
N MET A 43 10.88 -7.88 -4.29
CA MET A 43 11.79 -6.83 -4.73
C MET A 43 13.05 -7.39 -5.42
N ILE A 44 13.67 -8.44 -4.83
CA ILE A 44 14.84 -9.10 -5.42
C ILE A 44 14.48 -9.71 -6.78
N ARG A 45 13.36 -10.43 -6.89
CA ARG A 45 12.90 -11.04 -8.16
C ARG A 45 12.66 -10.01 -9.26
N LYS A 46 12.24 -8.81 -8.88
CA LYS A 46 12.04 -7.67 -9.79
C LYS A 46 13.31 -6.82 -9.98
N SER A 47 14.44 -7.23 -9.40
CA SER A 47 15.71 -6.47 -9.44
C SER A 47 15.57 -5.02 -8.97
N LEU A 48 14.71 -4.77 -7.97
CA LEU A 48 14.51 -3.46 -7.37
C LEU A 48 15.57 -3.21 -6.30
N PRO A 49 16.43 -2.21 -6.45
CA PRO A 49 17.54 -1.94 -5.55
C PRO A 49 17.06 -1.35 -4.21
N PHE A 50 17.43 -1.97 -3.09
CA PHE A 50 17.04 -1.52 -1.75
C PHE A 50 17.60 -0.14 -1.39
N GLU A 51 18.75 0.23 -1.93
CA GLU A 51 19.40 1.53 -1.71
C GLU A 51 18.61 2.71 -2.30
N LYS A 52 17.66 2.44 -3.20
CA LYS A 52 16.74 3.42 -3.77
C LYS A 52 15.38 3.46 -3.10
N LEU A 53 15.15 2.62 -2.10
CA LEU A 53 13.89 2.63 -1.34
C LEU A 53 13.90 3.77 -0.32
N ARG A 54 13.16 4.85 -0.61
CA ARG A 54 13.12 6.08 0.18
C ARG A 54 12.16 5.98 1.37
N ALA A 55 11.00 5.39 1.13
CA ALA A 55 9.99 5.25 2.20
C ALA A 55 9.13 3.99 2.02
N VAL A 56 8.57 3.54 3.15
CA VAL A 56 7.60 2.45 3.24
C VAL A 56 6.39 2.96 4.02
N PHE A 57 5.19 2.76 3.51
CA PHE A 57 3.94 3.17 4.12
C PHE A 57 3.06 1.95 4.33
N VAL A 58 2.71 1.67 5.58
CA VAL A 58 1.82 0.56 5.96
C VAL A 58 0.50 1.13 6.46
N SER A 59 -0.60 0.71 5.84
CA SER A 59 -1.93 1.24 6.14
C SER A 59 -2.45 0.79 7.50
N HIS A 60 -2.26 -0.47 7.87
CA HIS A 60 -2.74 -1.05 9.13
C HIS A 60 -1.93 -2.30 9.52
N SER A 61 -2.20 -2.87 10.70
CA SER A 61 -1.35 -3.89 11.33
C SER A 61 -1.76 -5.35 11.06
N HIS A 62 -2.61 -5.64 10.05
CA HIS A 62 -2.84 -7.03 9.68
C HIS A 62 -1.59 -7.67 9.08
N GLU A 63 -1.44 -8.97 9.28
CA GLU A 63 -0.22 -9.71 8.93
C GLU A 63 0.09 -9.66 7.44
N ASP A 64 -0.90 -9.71 6.58
CA ASP A 64 -0.75 -9.64 5.13
C ASP A 64 -0.31 -8.25 4.60
N HIS A 65 -0.29 -7.23 5.48
CA HIS A 65 0.24 -5.88 5.20
C HIS A 65 1.59 -5.61 5.85
N ILE A 66 1.94 -6.32 6.95
CA ILE A 66 3.19 -6.06 7.71
C ILE A 66 4.13 -7.27 7.79
N GLY A 67 3.67 -8.47 7.48
CA GLY A 67 4.41 -9.71 7.72
C GLY A 67 5.77 -9.81 7.03
N GLY A 68 5.99 -9.05 5.97
CA GLY A 68 7.27 -8.97 5.27
C GLY A 68 8.29 -7.98 5.86
N LEU A 69 7.87 -7.11 6.82
CA LEU A 69 8.73 -6.07 7.40
C LEU A 69 10.04 -6.62 7.99
N PRO A 70 10.06 -7.70 8.77
CA PRO A 70 11.32 -8.21 9.34
C PRO A 70 12.34 -8.58 8.25
N GLY A 71 11.88 -9.21 7.17
CA GLY A 71 12.72 -9.55 6.03
C GLY A 71 13.20 -8.32 5.25
N LEU A 72 12.34 -7.34 5.08
CA LEU A 72 12.65 -6.08 4.43
C LEU A 72 13.69 -5.27 5.23
N ILE A 73 13.46 -5.09 6.55
CA ILE A 73 14.39 -4.40 7.45
C ILE A 73 15.77 -5.06 7.43
N LYS A 74 15.82 -6.40 7.47
CA LYS A 74 17.08 -7.14 7.34
C LYS A 74 17.79 -6.84 6.02
N SER A 75 17.06 -6.75 4.92
CA SER A 75 17.62 -6.45 3.60
C SER A 75 18.15 -5.01 3.54
N LEU A 76 17.40 -4.06 4.07
CA LEU A 76 17.79 -2.66 4.18
C LEU A 76 19.01 -2.46 5.07
N ALA A 77 19.07 -3.13 6.22
CA ALA A 77 20.20 -3.05 7.15
C ALA A 77 21.51 -3.68 6.61
N ARG A 78 21.41 -4.48 5.55
CA ARG A 78 22.58 -5.10 4.90
C ARG A 78 23.11 -4.33 3.70
N ARG A 79 22.37 -3.33 3.22
CA ARG A 79 22.90 -2.46 2.17
C ARG A 79 24.15 -1.73 2.68
N GLN A 80 25.05 -1.43 1.81
CA GLN A 80 26.21 -0.62 2.15
C GLN A 80 25.75 0.80 2.52
N ASP A 81 26.54 1.51 3.33
CA ASP A 81 26.20 2.84 3.89
C ASP A 81 26.08 3.96 2.85
N GLU A 82 25.78 3.61 1.61
CA GLU A 82 25.64 4.52 0.49
C GLU A 82 24.18 4.67 0.14
N GLY A 83 23.62 5.83 0.44
CA GLY A 83 22.26 6.18 0.05
C GLY A 83 21.45 6.87 1.14
N PRO A 84 20.29 7.41 0.79
CA PRO A 84 19.41 8.08 1.73
C PRO A 84 18.81 7.10 2.74
N GLN A 85 18.50 7.60 3.92
CA GLN A 85 17.76 6.85 4.94
C GLN A 85 16.40 6.40 4.41
N THR A 86 16.05 5.12 4.56
CA THR A 86 14.70 4.63 4.32
C THR A 86 13.82 4.91 5.54
N ARG A 87 12.70 5.60 5.34
CA ARG A 87 11.75 5.90 6.42
C ARG A 87 10.56 4.96 6.34
N ILE A 88 10.28 4.23 7.43
CA ILE A 88 9.18 3.26 7.51
C ILE A 88 8.07 3.84 8.39
N PHE A 89 6.90 4.04 7.82
CA PHE A 89 5.72 4.59 8.47
C PHE A 89 4.77 3.46 8.82
N LEU A 90 4.52 3.27 10.11
CA LEU A 90 3.70 2.21 10.68
C LEU A 90 2.45 2.79 11.34
N PRO A 91 1.30 2.08 11.31
CA PRO A 91 0.02 2.65 11.72
C PRO A 91 -0.03 3.03 13.21
N GLU A 92 0.73 2.32 14.07
CA GLU A 92 0.66 2.51 15.51
C GLU A 92 1.96 2.18 16.23
N LYS A 93 2.09 2.69 17.46
CA LYS A 93 3.27 2.51 18.30
C LYS A 93 3.51 1.04 18.66
N GLN A 94 2.44 0.28 18.92
CA GLN A 94 2.54 -1.14 19.26
C GLN A 94 3.19 -1.94 18.12
N THR A 95 2.89 -1.62 16.86
CA THR A 95 3.53 -2.25 15.70
C THR A 95 5.02 -1.92 15.63
N VAL A 96 5.40 -0.66 15.89
CA VAL A 96 6.83 -0.27 15.98
C VAL A 96 7.56 -1.08 17.04
N GLU A 97 6.98 -1.19 18.24
CA GLU A 97 7.54 -1.95 19.36
C GLU A 97 7.68 -3.46 19.03
N ALA A 98 6.64 -4.05 18.42
CA ALA A 98 6.62 -5.46 18.03
C ALA A 98 7.70 -5.78 16.97
N VAL A 99 7.81 -4.97 15.93
CA VAL A 99 8.81 -5.13 14.86
C VAL A 99 10.22 -4.98 15.45
N THR A 100 10.44 -3.98 16.30
CA THR A 100 11.72 -3.75 16.98
C THR A 100 12.10 -4.94 17.86
N ALA A 101 11.16 -5.43 18.65
CA ALA A 101 11.38 -6.60 19.53
C ALA A 101 11.69 -7.86 18.69
N PHE A 102 10.99 -8.08 17.58
CA PHE A 102 11.27 -9.22 16.69
C PHE A 102 12.68 -9.16 16.11
N ILE A 103 13.12 -8.00 15.61
CA ILE A 103 14.47 -7.82 15.07
C ILE A 103 15.52 -8.07 16.15
N ALA A 104 15.32 -7.52 17.34
CA ALA A 104 16.23 -7.76 18.48
C ALA A 104 16.27 -9.25 18.89
N ALA A 105 15.12 -9.93 18.94
CA ALA A 105 15.03 -11.36 19.25
C ALA A 105 15.75 -12.25 18.22
N THR A 106 15.91 -11.78 16.98
CA THR A 106 16.71 -12.48 15.96
C THR A 106 18.19 -12.09 15.97
N HIS A 107 18.65 -11.45 17.06
CA HIS A 107 20.03 -10.98 17.26
C HIS A 107 20.50 -10.03 16.15
N ARG A 108 19.57 -9.18 15.67
CA ARG A 108 19.83 -8.17 14.64
C ARG A 108 19.63 -6.77 15.21
N MET A 109 20.31 -5.84 14.59
CA MET A 109 20.15 -4.41 14.82
C MET A 109 20.21 -3.72 13.47
N TRP A 110 19.65 -2.54 13.36
CA TRP A 110 19.85 -1.66 12.21
C TRP A 110 20.54 -0.37 12.64
N ASN A 111 21.17 0.25 11.68
CA ASN A 111 21.73 1.58 11.88
C ASN A 111 20.61 2.62 11.61
N GLU A 112 20.34 3.47 12.57
CA GLU A 112 19.32 4.54 12.45
C GLU A 112 19.66 5.56 11.34
N THR A 113 20.89 5.62 10.88
CA THR A 113 21.26 6.41 9.71
C THR A 113 20.76 5.81 8.40
N LEU A 114 20.53 4.48 8.35
CA LEU A 114 20.05 3.76 7.17
C LEU A 114 18.54 3.61 7.12
N LEU A 115 17.90 3.47 8.27
CA LEU A 115 16.44 3.36 8.34
C LEU A 115 15.88 3.88 9.66
N SER A 116 14.64 4.38 9.62
CA SER A 116 13.91 4.82 10.81
C SER A 116 12.47 4.30 10.78
N LEU A 117 11.90 4.05 11.96
CA LEU A 117 10.50 3.70 12.16
C LEU A 117 9.74 4.90 12.72
N THR A 118 8.61 5.23 12.12
CA THR A 118 7.78 6.38 12.49
C THR A 118 6.31 5.96 12.58
N VAL A 119 5.58 6.44 13.57
CA VAL A 119 4.13 6.22 13.67
C VAL A 119 3.41 7.20 12.74
N VAL A 120 2.46 6.70 11.96
CA VAL A 120 1.61 7.51 11.08
C VAL A 120 0.69 8.39 11.92
N ALA A 121 0.55 9.65 11.50
CA ALA A 121 -0.49 10.56 11.97
C ALA A 121 -1.28 11.06 10.75
N GLU A 122 -2.54 11.43 10.96
CA GLU A 122 -3.35 12.03 9.90
C GLU A 122 -2.73 13.35 9.40
N GLY A 123 -2.78 13.59 8.10
CA GLY A 123 -2.16 14.73 7.44
C GLY A 123 -0.89 14.37 6.67
N VAL A 124 -0.02 15.34 6.43
CA VAL A 124 1.23 15.13 5.67
C VAL A 124 2.22 14.33 6.51
N VAL A 125 2.54 13.12 6.07
CA VAL A 125 3.46 12.20 6.78
C VAL A 125 4.85 12.15 6.17
N TYR A 126 4.96 12.44 4.88
CA TYR A 126 6.24 12.39 4.16
C TYR A 126 6.29 13.43 3.04
N GLN A 127 7.45 13.99 2.83
CA GLN A 127 7.75 14.82 1.68
C GLN A 127 9.24 14.78 1.37
N ASP A 128 9.56 14.65 0.09
CA ASP A 128 10.92 14.82 -0.45
C ASP A 128 10.86 15.61 -1.78
N GLU A 129 11.92 15.55 -2.56
CA GLU A 129 12.01 16.21 -3.86
C GLU A 129 11.11 15.59 -4.94
N ASN A 130 10.64 14.36 -4.74
CA ASN A 130 9.88 13.60 -5.73
C ASN A 130 8.40 13.53 -5.43
N ILE A 131 8.03 13.33 -4.14
CA ILE A 131 6.64 13.09 -3.73
C ILE A 131 6.30 13.80 -2.44
N ARG A 132 5.00 14.01 -2.28
CA ARG A 132 4.35 14.36 -1.01
C ARG A 132 3.30 13.32 -0.70
N VAL A 133 3.29 12.80 0.54
CA VAL A 133 2.32 11.78 1.00
C VAL A 133 1.48 12.34 2.14
N THR A 134 0.16 12.27 1.95
CA THR A 134 -0.83 12.63 2.97
C THR A 134 -1.59 11.39 3.39
N ALA A 135 -1.64 11.13 4.71
CA ALA A 135 -2.40 10.05 5.31
C ALA A 135 -3.80 10.52 5.71
N TYR A 136 -4.79 9.70 5.40
CA TYR A 136 -6.19 9.88 5.76
C TYR A 136 -6.64 8.72 6.62
N ARG A 137 -7.23 8.99 7.79
CA ARG A 137 -7.75 7.94 8.67
C ARG A 137 -8.86 7.16 7.96
N THR A 138 -8.77 5.82 8.00
CA THR A 138 -9.83 4.88 7.59
C THR A 138 -10.36 4.13 8.80
N ARG A 139 -11.39 3.30 8.62
CA ARG A 139 -12.08 2.59 9.70
C ARG A 139 -12.24 1.10 9.37
N HIS A 140 -11.21 0.53 8.75
CA HIS A 140 -11.21 -0.88 8.37
C HIS A 140 -11.61 -1.81 9.53
N PHE A 141 -11.09 -1.56 10.72
CA PHE A 141 -11.36 -2.36 11.92
C PHE A 141 -12.79 -2.26 12.45
N ASP A 142 -13.62 -1.34 11.97
CA ASP A 142 -15.07 -1.35 12.25
C ASP A 142 -15.72 -2.66 11.76
N ASN A 143 -15.16 -3.31 10.73
CA ASN A 143 -15.59 -4.61 10.25
C ASN A 143 -15.47 -5.70 11.33
N GLU A 144 -14.58 -5.51 12.31
CA GLU A 144 -14.31 -6.39 13.44
C GLU A 144 -14.83 -5.83 14.78
N ASN A 145 -15.53 -4.70 14.76
CA ASN A 145 -15.96 -3.95 15.95
C ASN A 145 -14.77 -3.54 16.85
N LYS A 146 -13.64 -3.15 16.23
CA LYS A 146 -12.41 -2.70 16.91
C LYS A 146 -12.05 -1.30 16.46
N ASP A 147 -11.40 -0.53 17.32
CA ASP A 147 -10.89 0.82 17.00
C ASP A 147 -9.36 0.83 16.95
N PHE A 148 -8.81 0.14 15.97
CA PHE A 148 -7.37 0.22 15.67
C PHE A 148 -7.09 1.20 14.53
N PRO A 149 -5.88 1.77 14.46
CA PRO A 149 -5.52 2.70 13.40
C PRO A 149 -5.41 2.02 12.05
N SER A 150 -6.07 2.61 11.05
CA SER A 150 -5.89 2.29 9.63
C SER A 150 -5.90 3.57 8.80
N PHE A 151 -5.19 3.57 7.66
CA PHE A 151 -4.95 4.76 6.85
C PHE A 151 -5.02 4.46 5.36
N ALA A 152 -5.50 5.45 4.60
CA ALA A 152 -5.25 5.59 3.17
C ALA A 152 -4.13 6.61 2.95
N PHE A 153 -3.43 6.50 1.82
CA PHE A 153 -2.33 7.42 1.47
C PHE A 153 -2.58 8.06 0.11
N ALA A 154 -2.64 9.38 0.07
CA ALA A 154 -2.60 10.13 -1.18
C ALA A 154 -1.18 10.58 -1.46
N VAL A 155 -0.68 10.28 -2.65
CA VAL A 155 0.66 10.60 -3.12
C VAL A 155 0.58 11.58 -4.27
N GLU A 156 1.29 12.67 -4.15
CA GLU A 156 1.39 13.71 -5.17
C GLU A 156 2.82 13.80 -5.70
N SER A 157 2.95 13.89 -7.03
CA SER A 157 4.21 14.12 -7.73
C SER A 157 3.95 15.05 -8.92
N GLY A 158 4.27 16.33 -8.77
CA GLY A 158 3.85 17.38 -9.71
C GLY A 158 2.33 17.40 -9.90
N GLU A 159 1.90 17.30 -11.15
CA GLU A 159 0.47 17.25 -11.51
C GLU A 159 -0.20 15.88 -11.25
N LYS A 160 0.59 14.82 -11.07
CA LYS A 160 0.08 13.45 -10.91
C LYS A 160 -0.32 13.19 -9.46
N LYS A 161 -1.42 12.45 -9.30
CA LYS A 161 -1.92 12.01 -7.99
C LYS A 161 -2.36 10.55 -8.06
N ILE A 162 -2.01 9.80 -7.02
CA ILE A 162 -2.43 8.43 -6.80
C ILE A 162 -2.90 8.26 -5.34
N VAL A 163 -3.97 7.54 -5.14
CA VAL A 163 -4.53 7.26 -3.82
C VAL A 163 -4.52 5.75 -3.59
N PHE A 164 -3.77 5.31 -2.58
CA PHE A 164 -3.82 3.95 -2.05
C PHE A 164 -4.82 3.94 -0.90
N THR A 165 -5.90 3.18 -1.02
CA THR A 165 -6.95 3.19 0.00
C THR A 165 -6.55 2.45 1.28
N GLY A 166 -5.56 1.53 1.20
CA GLY A 166 -5.44 0.48 2.18
C GLY A 166 -6.75 -0.32 2.22
N ASP A 167 -6.98 -1.05 3.30
CA ASP A 167 -8.25 -1.71 3.54
C ASP A 167 -9.26 -0.72 4.13
N VAL A 168 -10.52 -0.87 3.72
CA VAL A 168 -11.60 0.04 4.07
C VAL A 168 -12.76 -0.70 4.75
N SER A 169 -13.68 0.05 5.35
CA SER A 169 -14.88 -0.53 5.94
C SER A 169 -15.83 -1.08 4.87
N ARG A 170 -16.63 -2.10 5.27
CA ARG A 170 -17.57 -2.80 4.39
C ARG A 170 -18.54 -1.89 3.64
N HIS A 171 -18.89 -0.78 4.23
CA HIS A 171 -19.86 0.17 3.67
C HIS A 171 -19.22 1.44 3.10
N LEU A 172 -17.87 1.49 3.03
CA LEU A 172 -17.08 2.62 2.51
C LEU A 172 -17.40 3.97 3.18
N GLN A 173 -17.85 3.96 4.42
CA GLN A 173 -18.15 5.18 5.19
C GLN A 173 -16.87 5.98 5.50
N ASP A 174 -15.75 5.30 5.49
CA ASP A 174 -14.39 5.78 5.74
C ASP A 174 -13.59 5.99 4.45
N PHE A 175 -14.22 5.83 3.29
CA PHE A 175 -13.53 6.03 2.02
C PHE A 175 -12.94 7.45 1.97
N PRO A 176 -11.67 7.61 1.60
CA PRO A 176 -10.96 8.89 1.72
C PRO A 176 -11.36 9.88 0.61
N VAL A 177 -12.63 10.30 0.60
CA VAL A 177 -13.18 11.23 -0.41
C VAL A 177 -12.34 12.50 -0.52
N ALA A 178 -11.85 13.02 0.61
CA ALA A 178 -11.03 14.23 0.64
C ALA A 178 -9.67 14.08 -0.07
N ALA A 179 -9.21 12.83 -0.30
CA ALA A 179 -8.00 12.56 -1.07
C ALA A 179 -8.19 12.81 -2.57
N PHE A 180 -9.44 12.87 -3.05
CA PHE A 180 -9.80 13.09 -4.47
C PHE A 180 -10.22 14.54 -4.73
N ASP A 181 -9.43 15.50 -4.27
CA ASP A 181 -9.62 16.94 -4.50
C ASP A 181 -9.33 17.35 -5.96
N ARG A 182 -8.67 16.49 -6.70
CA ARG A 182 -8.37 16.58 -8.14
C ARG A 182 -8.27 15.18 -8.75
N GLU A 183 -8.12 15.11 -10.07
CA GLU A 183 -8.00 13.85 -10.81
C GLU A 183 -6.88 12.95 -10.24
N ALA A 184 -7.21 11.69 -9.92
CA ALA A 184 -6.29 10.76 -9.30
C ALA A 184 -6.48 9.32 -9.80
N VAL A 185 -5.38 8.55 -9.80
CA VAL A 185 -5.45 7.09 -9.92
C VAL A 185 -5.87 6.53 -8.55
N CYS A 186 -6.87 5.66 -8.53
CA CYS A 186 -7.35 4.97 -7.34
C CYS A 186 -6.80 3.54 -7.32
N VAL A 187 -5.90 3.25 -6.35
CA VAL A 187 -5.44 1.89 -6.04
C VAL A 187 -6.23 1.42 -4.83
N MET A 188 -7.14 0.48 -5.04
CA MET A 188 -8.15 0.10 -4.04
C MET A 188 -8.21 -1.40 -3.85
N GLU A 189 -8.38 -1.83 -2.62
CA GLU A 189 -8.65 -3.22 -2.26
C GLU A 189 -9.93 -3.75 -2.93
N CYS A 190 -10.03 -5.09 -3.12
CA CYS A 190 -11.19 -5.73 -3.74
C CYS A 190 -11.72 -6.91 -2.91
N GLN A 191 -11.80 -6.75 -1.57
CA GLN A 191 -12.21 -7.81 -0.65
C GLN A 191 -13.37 -7.42 0.27
N HIS A 192 -13.27 -6.27 0.97
CA HIS A 192 -14.12 -6.03 2.14
C HIS A 192 -15.48 -5.40 1.83
N TYR A 193 -15.69 -4.89 0.64
CA TYR A 193 -16.92 -4.19 0.26
C TYR A 193 -17.61 -4.85 -0.95
N ARG A 194 -18.84 -4.47 -1.20
CA ARG A 194 -19.56 -4.84 -2.42
C ARG A 194 -19.19 -3.87 -3.55
N PRO A 195 -18.78 -4.35 -4.74
CA PRO A 195 -18.36 -3.48 -5.85
C PRO A 195 -19.40 -2.44 -6.26
N GLU A 196 -20.71 -2.74 -6.12
CA GLU A 196 -21.78 -1.80 -6.43
C GLU A 196 -21.70 -0.54 -5.56
N ILE A 197 -21.35 -0.70 -4.25
CA ILE A 197 -21.16 0.44 -3.35
C ILE A 197 -19.96 1.27 -3.77
N ALA A 198 -18.86 0.62 -4.14
CA ALA A 198 -17.67 1.32 -4.64
C ALA A 198 -17.98 2.09 -5.93
N GLY A 199 -18.71 1.49 -6.87
CA GLY A 199 -19.14 2.18 -8.08
C GLY A 199 -19.93 3.45 -7.79
N ASP A 200 -20.87 3.41 -6.81
CA ASP A 200 -21.66 4.58 -6.40
C ASP A 200 -20.81 5.70 -5.79
N VAL A 201 -19.73 5.36 -5.09
CA VAL A 201 -18.80 6.34 -4.53
C VAL A 201 -17.89 6.91 -5.63
N LEU A 202 -17.23 6.02 -6.39
CA LEU A 202 -16.19 6.40 -7.35
C LEU A 202 -16.72 7.24 -8.52
N ARG A 203 -17.97 7.01 -8.97
CA ARG A 203 -18.61 7.82 -10.03
C ARG A 203 -18.75 9.31 -9.68
N LYS A 204 -18.71 9.65 -8.40
CA LYS A 204 -18.84 11.04 -7.90
C LYS A 204 -17.51 11.74 -7.72
N LEU A 205 -16.40 11.03 -7.95
CA LEU A 205 -15.04 11.49 -7.70
C LEU A 205 -14.26 11.63 -9.01
N PRO A 206 -13.27 12.50 -9.07
CA PRO A 206 -12.41 12.67 -10.24
C PRO A 206 -11.38 11.52 -10.33
N VAL A 207 -11.88 10.29 -10.51
CA VAL A 207 -11.05 9.11 -10.71
C VAL A 207 -10.60 9.04 -12.16
N LYS A 208 -9.28 8.97 -12.37
CA LYS A 208 -8.66 8.81 -13.68
C LYS A 208 -8.59 7.36 -14.14
N ARG A 209 -8.31 6.46 -13.19
CA ARG A 209 -8.14 5.01 -13.39
C ARG A 209 -8.36 4.30 -12.06
N PHE A 210 -8.99 3.15 -12.10
CA PHE A 210 -9.09 2.23 -10.96
C PHE A 210 -8.13 1.06 -11.17
N ILE A 211 -7.29 0.78 -10.17
CA ILE A 211 -6.41 -0.39 -10.11
C ILE A 211 -6.78 -1.17 -8.85
N GLY A 212 -7.41 -2.34 -9.04
CA GLY A 212 -7.79 -3.23 -7.95
C GLY A 212 -6.61 -4.04 -7.47
N VAL A 213 -6.39 -4.03 -6.16
CA VAL A 213 -5.40 -4.84 -5.43
C VAL A 213 -6.09 -5.58 -4.29
N HIS A 214 -5.37 -6.35 -3.46
CA HIS A 214 -5.94 -7.08 -2.31
C HIS A 214 -7.20 -7.87 -2.74
N ILE A 215 -6.99 -8.74 -3.74
CA ILE A 215 -8.08 -9.33 -4.51
C ILE A 215 -8.56 -10.62 -3.86
N SER A 216 -9.87 -10.71 -3.58
CA SER A 216 -10.48 -11.93 -3.06
C SER A 216 -10.48 -13.06 -4.07
N ASP A 217 -10.51 -14.31 -3.59
CA ASP A 217 -10.59 -15.52 -4.44
C ASP A 217 -11.76 -15.44 -5.43
N LYS A 218 -12.89 -14.86 -4.99
CA LYS A 218 -14.07 -14.67 -5.85
C LYS A 218 -13.74 -13.80 -7.06
N TRP A 219 -13.06 -12.69 -6.84
CA TRP A 219 -12.77 -11.73 -7.90
C TRP A 219 -11.51 -12.06 -8.69
N ASP A 220 -10.62 -12.88 -8.12
CA ASP A 220 -9.54 -13.51 -8.87
C ASP A 220 -10.08 -14.52 -9.89
N ALA A 221 -11.08 -15.29 -9.51
CA ALA A 221 -11.75 -16.24 -10.39
C ALA A 221 -12.67 -15.57 -11.42
N ASP A 222 -13.25 -14.40 -11.11
CA ASP A 222 -14.19 -13.68 -12.00
C ASP A 222 -13.92 -12.15 -12.05
N PRO A 223 -12.83 -11.71 -12.67
CA PRO A 223 -12.55 -10.29 -12.84
C PRO A 223 -13.60 -9.54 -13.67
N ALA A 224 -14.26 -10.23 -14.61
CA ALA A 224 -15.33 -9.64 -15.41
C ALA A 224 -16.57 -9.39 -14.56
N GLY A 225 -16.91 -10.30 -13.67
CA GLY A 225 -18.00 -10.15 -12.71
C GLY A 225 -17.76 -8.99 -11.74
N PHE A 226 -16.51 -8.77 -11.28
CA PHE A 226 -16.18 -7.56 -10.49
C PHE A 226 -16.51 -6.28 -11.25
N LYS A 227 -16.05 -6.17 -12.52
CA LYS A 227 -16.31 -4.99 -13.36
C LYS A 227 -17.80 -4.78 -13.60
N ALA A 228 -18.54 -5.86 -13.88
CA ALA A 228 -19.99 -5.80 -14.06
C ALA A 228 -20.72 -5.33 -12.79
N ALA A 229 -20.29 -5.83 -11.61
CA ALA A 229 -20.86 -5.44 -10.32
C ALA A 229 -20.51 -4.01 -9.91
N LEU A 230 -19.32 -3.49 -10.31
CA LEU A 230 -18.95 -2.09 -10.12
C LEU A 230 -19.91 -1.15 -10.90
N GLY A 231 -20.46 -1.64 -12.00
CA GLY A 231 -21.37 -0.91 -12.87
C GLY A 231 -20.63 0.03 -13.86
N GLU A 232 -21.39 0.82 -14.59
CA GLU A 232 -20.82 1.76 -15.55
C GLU A 232 -20.05 2.88 -14.84
N VAL A 233 -18.79 3.06 -15.22
CA VAL A 233 -17.89 4.13 -14.77
C VAL A 233 -17.20 4.76 -15.98
N ASN A 234 -16.76 6.00 -15.88
CA ASN A 234 -16.15 6.77 -16.97
C ASN A 234 -14.62 6.71 -17.00
N PHE A 235 -14.03 5.74 -16.30
CA PHE A 235 -12.59 5.53 -16.21
C PHE A 235 -12.23 4.04 -16.41
N PRO A 236 -11.00 3.72 -16.82
CA PRO A 236 -10.52 2.34 -16.92
C PRO A 236 -10.52 1.63 -15.56
N VAL A 237 -10.94 0.36 -15.56
CA VAL A 237 -10.94 -0.54 -14.38
C VAL A 237 -10.08 -1.75 -14.68
N GLU A 238 -9.07 -1.99 -13.85
CA GLU A 238 -8.18 -3.14 -13.96
C GLU A 238 -7.99 -3.79 -12.60
N LEU A 239 -8.13 -5.11 -12.52
CA LEU A 239 -7.68 -5.89 -11.38
C LEU A 239 -6.23 -6.29 -11.63
N ALA A 240 -5.34 -5.87 -10.73
CA ALA A 240 -3.92 -6.14 -10.88
C ALA A 240 -3.59 -7.62 -10.58
N ALA A 241 -2.51 -8.10 -11.18
CA ALA A 241 -1.85 -9.34 -10.79
C ALA A 241 -0.45 -9.02 -10.26
N ASP A 242 0.17 -9.99 -9.60
CA ASP A 242 1.54 -9.85 -9.11
C ASP A 242 2.51 -9.58 -10.25
N GLY A 243 3.34 -8.60 -10.05
CA GLY A 243 4.35 -8.20 -11.01
C GLY A 243 3.86 -7.32 -12.16
N MET A 244 2.59 -6.89 -12.21
CA MET A 244 2.12 -5.94 -13.22
C MET A 244 2.71 -4.55 -13.02
N GLU A 245 2.87 -3.82 -14.13
CA GLU A 245 3.42 -2.46 -14.17
C GLU A 245 2.43 -1.54 -14.87
N PHE A 246 2.20 -0.36 -14.28
CA PHE A 246 1.27 0.65 -14.78
C PHE A 246 1.99 1.97 -14.92
N GLU A 247 2.06 2.50 -16.14
CA GLU A 247 2.43 3.90 -16.35
C GLU A 247 1.29 4.83 -15.94
N LEU A 248 1.60 5.86 -15.13
CA LEU A 248 0.63 6.74 -14.48
C LEU A 248 0.76 8.19 -14.95
#